data_b979e1b80da41d4bb80fcd985e09f9a8
#
_entry.id   b979e1b80da41d4bb80fcd985e09f9a8
#
_cell.length_a   1.000
_cell.length_b   1.000
_cell.length_c   1.000
_cell.angle_alpha   90.00
_cell.angle_beta   90.00
_cell.angle_gamma   90.00
#
_symmetry.space_group_name_H-M   'P 1'
#
loop_
_entity.id
_entity.type
_entity.pdbx_description
1 polymer ?
#
loop_
_entity_poly.entity_id
_entity_poly.type
_entity_poly.pdbx_seq_one_letter_code
_entity_poly.pdbx_strand_id
1 'polypeptide(L)'
;MQAVVTGGAGFIGSNLVDSLLARGDEVTVVDNFASGKRENLSPAATLLEHDIREPFAVSADVIFHLAAQADVQTSMKRPEYDAAVNVVGTVNVLQAAPGAQVIFASSGGAGYGECVEPASEETPFLPESPYGIAKKCGEEYLAGWNRIHGTSHVSLRFANVYGPRQDSGLEGGVVAIFLERLARGEATLIFGDGSQSRDFVYVTDVVESLLTVAGAGGGPFNVGTGNDTTVSELHHACAAVAGVAAEPRHEVARLGDIQRSVLDVSRIERERGWRAQVTLEDGLRRTWAWMQEAQPA
;
A
#
# COMPACT_ATOMS: atom_id res chain seq x y z
N MET A 1 19.47 7.47 10.05
CA MET A 1 18.66 8.68 9.87
C MET A 1 17.54 8.73 10.88
N GLN A 2 16.96 9.93 11.11
CA GLN A 2 15.74 10.08 11.88
C GLN A 2 14.54 9.90 10.93
N ALA A 3 13.86 8.77 11.04
CA ALA A 3 12.72 8.43 10.19
C ALA A 3 11.41 8.54 10.98
N VAL A 4 10.40 9.17 10.38
CA VAL A 4 9.03 9.13 10.88
C VAL A 4 8.19 8.29 9.95
N VAL A 5 7.39 7.36 10.51
CA VAL A 5 6.46 6.53 9.75
C VAL A 5 5.04 6.81 10.25
N THR A 6 4.26 7.56 9.47
CA THR A 6 2.83 7.70 9.78
C THR A 6 2.09 6.45 9.30
N GLY A 7 1.16 5.94 10.09
CA GLY A 7 0.54 4.63 9.82
C GLY A 7 1.49 3.45 10.07
N GLY A 8 2.49 3.64 10.95
CA GLY A 8 3.51 2.65 11.24
C GLY A 8 3.03 1.41 11.98
N ALA A 9 1.83 1.41 12.56
CA ALA A 9 1.19 0.23 13.15
C ALA A 9 0.35 -0.57 12.13
N GLY A 10 0.18 -0.05 10.90
CA GLY A 10 -0.53 -0.70 9.81
C GLY A 10 0.29 -1.77 9.10
N PHE A 11 -0.28 -2.35 8.05
CA PHE A 11 0.32 -3.41 7.24
C PHE A 11 1.69 -3.03 6.66
N ILE A 12 1.73 -2.10 5.70
CA ILE A 12 2.98 -1.70 5.04
C ILE A 12 3.90 -0.97 6.02
N GLY A 13 3.32 -0.09 6.86
CA GLY A 13 4.07 0.73 7.81
C GLY A 13 4.87 -0.08 8.80
N SER A 14 4.32 -1.14 9.37
CA SER A 14 5.02 -1.97 10.35
C SER A 14 6.16 -2.80 9.74
N ASN A 15 6.00 -3.26 8.50
CA ASN A 15 7.09 -3.91 7.75
C ASN A 15 8.23 -2.91 7.44
N LEU A 16 7.90 -1.66 7.13
CA LEU A 16 8.89 -0.59 6.93
C LEU A 16 9.60 -0.24 8.25
N VAL A 17 8.87 -0.11 9.35
CA VAL A 17 9.45 0.16 10.70
C VAL A 17 10.50 -0.88 11.05
N ASP A 18 10.19 -2.18 10.87
CA ASP A 18 11.14 -3.26 11.14
C ASP A 18 12.40 -3.14 10.27
N SER A 19 12.24 -2.82 8.99
CA SER A 19 13.38 -2.67 8.06
C SER A 19 14.25 -1.46 8.41
N LEU A 20 13.65 -0.33 8.81
CA LEU A 20 14.38 0.86 9.26
C LEU A 20 15.17 0.59 10.56
N LEU A 21 14.55 -0.05 11.54
CA LEU A 21 15.21 -0.43 12.79
C LEU A 21 16.36 -1.42 12.55
N ALA A 22 16.16 -2.40 11.66
CA ALA A 22 17.22 -3.36 11.30
C ALA A 22 18.43 -2.69 10.62
N ARG A 23 18.22 -1.56 9.93
CA ARG A 23 19.29 -0.72 9.37
C ARG A 23 19.99 0.16 10.43
N GLY A 24 19.48 0.23 11.66
CA GLY A 24 19.98 1.11 12.71
C GLY A 24 19.47 2.54 12.63
N ASP A 25 18.36 2.80 11.92
CA ASP A 25 17.71 4.11 11.90
C ASP A 25 16.95 4.37 13.20
N GLU A 26 16.84 5.65 13.61
CA GLU A 26 15.95 6.09 14.69
C GLU A 26 14.54 6.25 14.12
N VAL A 27 13.57 5.49 14.65
CA VAL A 27 12.20 5.43 14.08
C VAL A 27 11.18 5.96 15.07
N THR A 28 10.42 6.97 14.65
CA THR A 28 9.19 7.41 15.32
C THR A 28 7.97 7.00 14.50
N VAL A 29 7.07 6.27 15.12
CA VAL A 29 5.76 5.90 14.54
C VAL A 29 4.73 6.92 14.97
N VAL A 30 3.93 7.42 14.01
CA VAL A 30 2.74 8.24 14.25
C VAL A 30 1.52 7.44 13.81
N ASP A 31 0.67 7.04 14.75
CA ASP A 31 -0.51 6.20 14.47
C ASP A 31 -1.63 6.49 15.48
N ASN A 32 -2.88 6.47 15.05
CA ASN A 32 -4.05 6.60 15.92
C ASN A 32 -4.76 5.27 16.19
N PHE A 33 -4.22 4.17 15.67
CA PHE A 33 -4.75 2.81 15.75
C PHE A 33 -6.17 2.62 15.21
N ALA A 34 -6.60 3.46 14.27
CA ALA A 34 -7.92 3.31 13.63
C ALA A 34 -8.02 1.98 12.85
N SER A 35 -6.90 1.52 12.26
CA SER A 35 -6.76 0.22 11.60
C SER A 35 -5.43 -0.46 11.93
N GLY A 36 -4.44 0.28 12.41
CA GLY A 36 -3.16 -0.24 12.88
C GLY A 36 -3.32 -1.04 14.18
N LYS A 37 -2.40 -1.99 14.41
CA LYS A 37 -2.41 -2.87 15.58
C LYS A 37 -1.14 -2.65 16.41
N ARG A 38 -1.30 -2.48 17.75
CA ARG A 38 -0.15 -2.29 18.66
C ARG A 38 0.83 -3.46 18.63
N GLU A 39 0.32 -4.67 18.40
CA GLU A 39 1.11 -5.89 18.28
C GLU A 39 2.06 -5.90 17.07
N ASN A 40 1.81 -5.07 16.07
CA ASN A 40 2.70 -4.92 14.91
C ASN A 40 3.92 -4.04 15.20
N LEU A 41 3.94 -3.32 16.33
CA LEU A 41 5.01 -2.36 16.62
C LEU A 41 6.16 -3.02 17.36
N SER A 42 7.37 -2.80 16.87
CA SER A 42 8.60 -3.09 17.61
C SER A 42 8.72 -2.16 18.82
N PRO A 43 9.07 -2.70 20.01
CA PRO A 43 9.32 -1.87 21.20
C PRO A 43 10.53 -0.95 21.06
N ALA A 44 11.36 -1.12 20.03
CA ALA A 44 12.50 -0.25 19.73
C ALA A 44 12.08 1.05 18.99
N ALA A 45 10.86 1.11 18.44
CA ALA A 45 10.35 2.33 17.83
C ALA A 45 9.74 3.26 18.88
N THR A 46 9.97 4.56 18.73
CA THR A 46 9.24 5.57 19.51
C THR A 46 7.82 5.71 18.97
N LEU A 47 6.82 5.71 19.86
CA LEU A 47 5.43 5.89 19.46
C LEU A 47 4.93 7.28 19.83
N LEU A 48 4.39 7.99 18.82
CA LEU A 48 3.53 9.15 18.98
C LEU A 48 2.10 8.74 18.59
N GLU A 49 1.26 8.45 19.58
CA GLU A 49 -0.15 8.16 19.33
C GLU A 49 -0.87 9.45 18.95
N HIS A 50 -1.18 9.61 17.66
CA HIS A 50 -1.73 10.86 17.13
C HIS A 50 -2.56 10.63 15.87
N ASP A 51 -3.60 11.44 15.70
CA ASP A 51 -4.41 11.48 14.49
C ASP A 51 -3.89 12.55 13.53
N ILE A 52 -3.49 12.14 12.34
CA ILE A 52 -2.93 13.07 11.34
C ILE A 52 -3.91 14.14 10.86
N ARG A 53 -5.19 13.99 11.12
CA ARG A 53 -6.20 15.04 10.84
C ARG A 53 -5.96 16.30 11.69
N GLU A 54 -5.29 16.15 12.82
CA GLU A 54 -4.91 17.25 13.70
C GLU A 54 -3.45 17.64 13.45
N PRO A 55 -3.11 18.95 13.52
CA PRO A 55 -1.73 19.41 13.36
C PRO A 55 -0.80 18.82 14.43
N PHE A 56 0.42 18.48 14.05
CA PHE A 56 1.46 17.98 14.94
C PHE A 56 2.84 18.42 14.47
N ALA A 57 3.86 18.22 15.31
CA ALA A 57 5.24 18.51 14.96
C ALA A 57 6.15 17.35 15.37
N VAL A 58 7.11 17.02 14.51
CA VAL A 58 8.12 15.98 14.74
C VAL A 58 9.48 16.43 14.20
N SER A 59 10.56 15.80 14.66
CA SER A 59 11.89 15.93 14.07
C SER A 59 12.15 14.74 13.16
N ALA A 60 12.51 14.97 11.91
CA ALA A 60 12.79 13.92 10.95
C ALA A 60 13.72 14.40 9.83
N ASP A 61 14.53 13.47 9.30
CA ASP A 61 15.18 13.62 8.00
C ASP A 61 14.17 13.25 6.89
N VAL A 62 13.39 12.18 7.12
CA VAL A 62 12.41 11.64 6.17
C VAL A 62 11.14 11.24 6.91
N ILE A 63 9.98 11.60 6.33
CA ILE A 63 8.66 11.12 6.73
C ILE A 63 8.14 10.17 5.66
N PHE A 64 7.93 8.90 6.02
CA PHE A 64 7.20 7.93 5.22
C PHE A 64 5.72 8.04 5.55
N HIS A 65 4.96 8.63 4.64
CA HIS A 65 3.54 8.90 4.88
C HIS A 65 2.67 7.76 4.35
N LEU A 66 2.36 6.81 5.26
CA LEU A 66 1.56 5.61 4.98
C LEU A 66 0.20 5.63 5.70
N ALA A 67 -0.01 6.57 6.65
CA ALA A 67 -1.31 6.73 7.30
C ALA A 67 -2.36 7.14 6.26
N ALA A 68 -3.45 6.40 6.18
CA ALA A 68 -4.54 6.65 5.26
C ALA A 68 -5.83 5.94 5.71
N GLN A 69 -6.98 6.48 5.30
CA GLN A 69 -8.16 5.68 5.07
C GLN A 69 -7.95 4.95 3.73
N ALA A 70 -7.78 3.62 3.72
CA ALA A 70 -7.36 2.87 2.53
C ALA A 70 -8.48 2.02 1.90
N ASP A 71 -9.66 1.99 2.51
CA ASP A 71 -10.80 1.21 2.03
C ASP A 71 -11.66 2.00 1.05
N VAL A 72 -11.73 1.53 -0.20
CA VAL A 72 -12.48 2.19 -1.29
C VAL A 72 -13.97 2.27 -0.97
N GLN A 73 -14.57 1.22 -0.39
CA GLN A 73 -16.00 1.21 -0.08
C GLN A 73 -16.34 2.20 1.03
N THR A 74 -15.46 2.32 2.02
CA THR A 74 -15.60 3.35 3.06
C THR A 74 -15.53 4.75 2.45
N SER A 75 -14.63 4.98 1.49
CA SER A 75 -14.54 6.28 0.80
C SER A 75 -15.83 6.63 0.02
N MET A 76 -16.46 5.63 -0.60
CA MET A 76 -17.75 5.81 -1.29
C MET A 76 -18.90 6.14 -0.34
N LYS A 77 -18.89 5.55 0.86
CA LYS A 77 -19.93 5.76 1.88
C LYS A 77 -19.73 7.02 2.72
N ARG A 78 -18.45 7.41 2.92
CA ARG A 78 -18.04 8.50 3.80
C ARG A 78 -16.93 9.35 3.16
N PRO A 79 -17.20 10.00 2.01
CA PRO A 79 -16.19 10.77 1.27
C PRO A 79 -15.60 11.92 2.08
N GLU A 80 -16.37 12.54 3.00
CA GLU A 80 -15.90 13.59 3.90
C GLU A 80 -14.85 13.09 4.90
N TYR A 81 -15.03 11.87 5.41
CA TYR A 81 -14.07 11.22 6.29
C TYR A 81 -12.79 10.87 5.53
N ASP A 82 -12.94 10.31 4.33
CA ASP A 82 -11.81 9.99 3.44
C ASP A 82 -10.98 11.24 3.13
N ALA A 83 -11.63 12.34 2.73
CA ALA A 83 -10.95 13.61 2.45
C ALA A 83 -10.28 14.19 3.71
N ALA A 84 -10.90 14.10 4.87
CA ALA A 84 -10.31 14.57 6.12
C ALA A 84 -9.02 13.81 6.46
N VAL A 85 -8.99 12.49 6.29
CA VAL A 85 -7.79 11.67 6.56
C VAL A 85 -6.76 11.85 5.46
N ASN A 86 -7.16 11.64 4.19
CA ASN A 86 -6.22 11.48 3.09
C ASN A 86 -5.77 12.80 2.46
N VAL A 87 -6.55 13.88 2.58
CA VAL A 87 -6.16 15.20 2.05
C VAL A 87 -5.70 16.13 3.17
N VAL A 88 -6.56 16.40 4.16
CA VAL A 88 -6.18 17.29 5.29
C VAL A 88 -5.03 16.69 6.08
N GLY A 89 -5.06 15.38 6.37
CA GLY A 89 -3.97 14.67 7.03
C GLY A 89 -2.65 14.78 6.27
N THR A 90 -2.66 14.64 4.92
CA THR A 90 -1.45 14.82 4.10
C THR A 90 -0.88 16.24 4.20
N VAL A 91 -1.74 17.27 4.24
CA VAL A 91 -1.29 18.66 4.43
C VAL A 91 -0.65 18.85 5.81
N ASN A 92 -1.23 18.28 6.86
CA ASN A 92 -0.66 18.33 8.20
C ASN A 92 0.71 17.62 8.27
N VAL A 93 0.85 16.48 7.58
CA VAL A 93 2.15 15.76 7.50
C VAL A 93 3.21 16.59 6.77
N LEU A 94 2.86 17.28 5.67
CA LEU A 94 3.78 18.18 4.96
C LEU A 94 4.26 19.36 5.84
N GLN A 95 3.47 19.74 6.84
CA GLN A 95 3.80 20.82 7.78
C GLN A 95 4.48 20.32 9.06
N ALA A 96 4.41 19.00 9.36
CA ALA A 96 4.86 18.44 10.64
C ALA A 96 6.36 18.54 10.90
N ALA A 97 7.20 18.51 9.84
CA ALA A 97 8.66 18.63 9.92
C ALA A 97 9.18 19.47 8.75
N PRO A 98 9.24 20.80 8.88
CA PRO A 98 9.80 21.66 7.86
C PRO A 98 11.24 21.26 7.53
N GLY A 99 11.49 20.95 6.25
CA GLY A 99 12.81 20.51 5.76
C GLY A 99 12.98 19.00 5.64
N ALA A 100 12.13 18.18 6.27
CA ALA A 100 12.13 16.74 6.03
C ALA A 100 11.59 16.40 4.64
N GLN A 101 12.13 15.35 4.03
CA GLN A 101 11.54 14.79 2.83
C GLN A 101 10.27 13.99 3.20
N VAL A 102 9.18 14.17 2.47
CA VAL A 102 8.00 13.32 2.57
C VAL A 102 7.96 12.33 1.40
N ILE A 103 7.87 11.05 1.73
CA ILE A 103 7.65 9.95 0.76
C ILE A 103 6.22 9.47 0.97
N PHE A 104 5.38 9.69 -0.03
CA PHE A 104 3.94 9.50 0.04
C PHE A 104 3.50 8.19 -0.63
N ALA A 105 2.77 7.37 0.12
CA ALA A 105 2.10 6.19 -0.39
C ALA A 105 0.86 6.59 -1.18
N SER A 106 0.99 6.68 -2.51
CA SER A 106 -0.11 6.82 -3.45
C SER A 106 -0.59 5.46 -3.94
N SER A 107 -1.57 5.44 -4.84
CA SER A 107 -2.17 4.21 -5.33
C SER A 107 -2.26 4.21 -6.86
N GLY A 108 -1.53 3.32 -7.51
CA GLY A 108 -1.69 3.06 -8.94
C GLY A 108 -2.99 2.29 -9.22
N GLY A 109 -3.33 1.34 -8.36
CA GLY A 109 -4.54 0.52 -8.53
C GLY A 109 -5.86 1.31 -8.49
N ALA A 110 -5.92 2.40 -7.70
CA ALA A 110 -7.13 3.22 -7.60
C ALA A 110 -7.04 4.54 -8.39
N GLY A 111 -5.89 4.85 -8.97
CA GLY A 111 -5.62 6.15 -9.56
C GLY A 111 -5.82 6.23 -11.07
N TYR A 112 -5.39 5.21 -11.80
CA TYR A 112 -5.42 5.23 -13.27
C TYR A 112 -6.79 4.87 -13.85
N GLY A 113 -7.64 4.14 -13.12
CA GLY A 113 -8.87 3.57 -13.67
C GLY A 113 -8.60 2.37 -14.57
N GLU A 114 -9.49 2.11 -15.51
CA GLU A 114 -9.35 1.01 -16.48
C GLU A 114 -8.23 1.29 -17.49
N CYS A 115 -7.28 0.37 -17.64
CA CYS A 115 -6.16 0.51 -18.56
C CYS A 115 -5.99 -0.73 -19.45
N VAL A 116 -6.03 -0.55 -20.76
CA VAL A 116 -5.80 -1.63 -21.74
C VAL A 116 -4.34 -2.08 -21.70
N GLU A 117 -3.40 -1.11 -21.68
CA GLU A 117 -1.95 -1.35 -21.56
C GLU A 117 -1.49 -1.07 -20.12
N PRO A 118 -0.34 -1.60 -19.67
CA PRO A 118 0.22 -1.23 -18.38
C PRO A 118 0.33 0.29 -18.23
N ALA A 119 -0.24 0.84 -17.15
CA ALA A 119 -0.27 2.28 -16.92
C ALA A 119 1.12 2.80 -16.55
N SER A 120 1.67 3.71 -17.35
CA SER A 120 2.88 4.48 -17.01
C SER A 120 2.52 5.71 -16.18
N GLU A 121 3.53 6.38 -15.61
CA GLU A 121 3.32 7.64 -14.87
C GLU A 121 2.80 8.79 -15.73
N GLU A 122 2.90 8.66 -17.08
CA GLU A 122 2.38 9.59 -18.08
C GLU A 122 0.90 9.34 -18.42
N THR A 123 0.39 8.15 -18.08
CA THR A 123 -1.01 7.82 -18.24
C THR A 123 -1.89 8.75 -17.39
N PRO A 124 -2.97 9.33 -17.94
CA PRO A 124 -3.85 10.17 -17.17
C PRO A 124 -4.34 9.51 -15.87
N PHE A 125 -4.18 10.22 -14.76
CA PHE A 125 -4.64 9.75 -13.47
C PHE A 125 -6.12 10.12 -13.32
N LEU A 126 -7.01 9.15 -13.60
CA LEU A 126 -8.47 9.31 -13.69
C LEU A 126 -9.18 8.44 -12.64
N PRO A 127 -9.08 8.79 -11.35
CA PRO A 127 -9.63 7.98 -10.28
C PRO A 127 -11.17 7.92 -10.31
N GLU A 128 -11.73 6.74 -10.04
CA GLU A 128 -13.17 6.48 -10.03
C GLU A 128 -13.75 6.37 -8.61
N SER A 129 -12.97 6.72 -7.59
CA SER A 129 -13.39 6.69 -6.18
C SER A 129 -12.89 7.92 -5.41
N PRO A 130 -13.58 8.33 -4.33
CA PRO A 130 -13.08 9.38 -3.43
C PRO A 130 -11.68 9.09 -2.90
N TYR A 131 -11.37 7.83 -2.56
CA TYR A 131 -10.03 7.41 -2.17
C TYR A 131 -8.97 7.71 -3.25
N GLY A 132 -9.23 7.32 -4.49
CA GLY A 132 -8.33 7.62 -5.61
C GLY A 132 -8.19 9.12 -5.87
N ILE A 133 -9.28 9.88 -5.76
CA ILE A 133 -9.28 11.35 -5.86
C ILE A 133 -8.42 11.95 -4.74
N ALA A 134 -8.56 11.47 -3.50
CA ALA A 134 -7.77 11.97 -2.37
C ALA A 134 -6.28 11.66 -2.53
N LYS A 135 -5.92 10.47 -3.07
CA LYS A 135 -4.53 10.14 -3.40
C LYS A 135 -3.94 11.06 -4.48
N LYS A 136 -4.73 11.36 -5.52
CA LYS A 136 -4.36 12.37 -6.54
C LYS A 136 -4.14 13.75 -5.91
N CYS A 137 -5.04 14.20 -5.04
CA CYS A 137 -4.87 15.46 -4.32
C CYS A 137 -3.58 15.48 -3.50
N GLY A 138 -3.24 14.38 -2.80
CA GLY A 138 -1.99 14.26 -2.07
C GLY A 138 -0.77 14.45 -2.98
N GLU A 139 -0.73 13.79 -4.14
CA GLU A 139 0.35 13.97 -5.12
C GLU A 139 0.48 15.42 -5.60
N GLU A 140 -0.64 16.09 -5.87
CA GLU A 140 -0.65 17.50 -6.29
C GLU A 140 -0.12 18.43 -5.18
N TYR A 141 -0.46 18.15 -3.91
CA TYR A 141 0.10 18.87 -2.78
C TYR A 141 1.62 18.70 -2.69
N LEU A 142 2.12 17.46 -2.77
CA LEU A 142 3.56 17.19 -2.74
C LEU A 142 4.29 17.91 -3.89
N ALA A 143 3.78 17.80 -5.12
CA ALA A 143 4.34 18.47 -6.29
C ALA A 143 4.30 19.99 -6.14
N GLY A 144 3.21 20.54 -5.59
CA GLY A 144 3.06 21.95 -5.27
C GLY A 144 4.08 22.41 -4.22
N TRP A 145 4.25 21.64 -3.14
CA TRP A 145 5.23 21.91 -2.09
C TRP A 145 6.66 21.95 -2.64
N ASN A 146 7.00 20.98 -3.50
CA ASN A 146 8.31 20.95 -4.16
C ASN A 146 8.58 22.25 -4.95
N ARG A 147 7.58 22.75 -5.70
CA ARG A 147 7.73 23.98 -6.48
C ARG A 147 7.80 25.24 -5.62
N ILE A 148 6.99 25.32 -4.55
CA ILE A 148 6.83 26.51 -3.71
C ILE A 148 7.99 26.61 -2.70
N HIS A 149 8.40 25.49 -2.10
CA HIS A 149 9.36 25.46 -1.01
C HIS A 149 10.73 24.89 -1.38
N GLY A 150 10.92 24.44 -2.64
CA GLY A 150 12.18 23.83 -3.09
C GLY A 150 12.49 22.50 -2.42
N THR A 151 11.46 21.76 -1.96
CA THR A 151 11.58 20.45 -1.34
C THR A 151 11.76 19.35 -2.39
N SER A 152 12.00 18.10 -1.93
CA SER A 152 12.21 16.92 -2.79
C SER A 152 11.30 15.76 -2.41
N HIS A 153 10.04 16.05 -2.11
CA HIS A 153 9.04 15.04 -1.79
C HIS A 153 8.78 14.10 -2.96
N VAL A 154 8.46 12.83 -2.68
CA VAL A 154 8.27 11.78 -3.67
C VAL A 154 6.95 11.06 -3.44
N SER A 155 6.21 10.76 -4.51
CA SER A 155 5.02 9.90 -4.47
C SER A 155 5.35 8.54 -5.09
N LEU A 156 4.93 7.46 -4.42
CA LEU A 156 5.00 6.10 -4.94
C LEU A 156 3.57 5.56 -5.15
N ARG A 157 3.25 5.22 -6.39
CA ARG A 157 1.95 4.67 -6.81
C ARG A 157 2.01 3.16 -6.71
N PHE A 158 1.51 2.60 -5.62
CA PHE A 158 1.54 1.16 -5.39
C PHE A 158 0.50 0.42 -6.22
N ALA A 159 0.90 -0.74 -6.77
CA ALA A 159 0.01 -1.77 -7.25
C ALA A 159 -0.71 -2.48 -6.07
N ASN A 160 -1.25 -3.67 -6.26
CA ASN A 160 -1.92 -4.41 -5.20
C ASN A 160 -0.89 -5.06 -4.26
N VAL A 161 -0.62 -4.39 -3.15
CA VAL A 161 0.36 -4.87 -2.15
C VAL A 161 -0.23 -6.02 -1.35
N TYR A 162 0.55 -7.08 -1.12
CA TYR A 162 0.16 -8.21 -0.28
C TYR A 162 1.34 -8.70 0.60
N GLY A 163 1.04 -9.43 1.67
CA GLY A 163 2.06 -9.99 2.55
C GLY A 163 1.66 -10.07 4.02
N PRO A 164 2.61 -10.42 4.91
CA PRO A 164 2.41 -10.50 6.36
C PRO A 164 1.84 -9.23 6.97
N ARG A 165 0.93 -9.38 7.95
CA ARG A 165 0.20 -8.31 8.65
C ARG A 165 -0.87 -7.59 7.82
N GLN A 166 -1.17 -8.07 6.60
CA GLN A 166 -2.32 -7.57 5.85
C GLN A 166 -3.62 -8.03 6.51
N ASP A 167 -4.54 -7.09 6.77
CA ASP A 167 -5.83 -7.38 7.38
C ASP A 167 -6.84 -7.84 6.32
N SER A 168 -7.40 -9.04 6.49
CA SER A 168 -8.42 -9.59 5.59
C SER A 168 -9.79 -8.90 5.74
N GLY A 169 -10.01 -8.17 6.83
CA GLY A 169 -11.23 -7.40 7.08
C GLY A 169 -11.31 -6.10 6.27
N LEU A 170 -10.21 -5.68 5.64
CA LEU A 170 -10.17 -4.50 4.78
C LEU A 170 -10.30 -4.89 3.30
N GLU A 171 -11.12 -4.15 2.54
CA GLU A 171 -11.23 -4.35 1.10
C GLU A 171 -9.89 -4.05 0.39
N GLY A 172 -9.56 -4.84 -0.61
CA GLY A 172 -8.26 -4.77 -1.31
C GLY A 172 -7.27 -5.84 -0.88
N GLY A 173 -7.52 -6.51 0.25
CA GLY A 173 -6.68 -7.62 0.72
C GLY A 173 -7.06 -8.97 0.13
N VAL A 174 -7.35 -9.09 -1.18
CA VAL A 174 -7.85 -10.34 -1.79
C VAL A 174 -6.94 -11.55 -1.49
N VAL A 175 -5.62 -11.36 -1.44
CA VAL A 175 -4.67 -12.42 -1.06
C VAL A 175 -4.91 -12.86 0.40
N ALA A 176 -4.99 -11.92 1.34
CA ALA A 176 -5.24 -12.23 2.75
C ALA A 176 -6.60 -12.91 2.93
N ILE A 177 -7.65 -12.42 2.25
CA ILE A 177 -8.99 -13.02 2.26
C ILE A 177 -8.96 -14.46 1.73
N PHE A 178 -8.29 -14.71 0.60
CA PHE A 178 -8.23 -16.05 0.02
C PHE A 178 -7.49 -17.02 0.93
N LEU A 179 -6.30 -16.65 1.41
CA LEU A 179 -5.50 -17.50 2.29
C LEU A 179 -6.23 -17.78 3.61
N GLU A 180 -6.88 -16.79 4.21
CA GLU A 180 -7.63 -16.98 5.46
C GLU A 180 -8.82 -17.92 5.27
N ARG A 181 -9.60 -17.78 4.18
CA ARG A 181 -10.71 -18.70 3.89
C ARG A 181 -10.21 -20.12 3.67
N LEU A 182 -9.12 -20.28 2.90
CA LEU A 182 -8.50 -21.59 2.69
C LEU A 182 -8.00 -22.22 4.00
N ALA A 183 -7.41 -21.41 4.90
CA ALA A 183 -6.99 -21.89 6.23
C ALA A 183 -8.15 -22.41 7.08
N ARG A 184 -9.36 -21.84 6.89
CA ARG A 184 -10.59 -22.29 7.56
C ARG A 184 -11.30 -23.43 6.84
N GLY A 185 -10.77 -23.91 5.70
CA GLY A 185 -11.46 -24.91 4.85
C GLY A 185 -12.70 -24.36 4.14
N GLU A 186 -12.80 -23.05 4.00
CA GLU A 186 -13.90 -22.37 3.31
C GLU A 186 -13.57 -22.13 1.84
N ALA A 187 -14.59 -22.17 0.97
CA ALA A 187 -14.42 -21.77 -0.43
C ALA A 187 -14.10 -20.27 -0.54
N THR A 188 -13.14 -19.92 -1.39
CA THR A 188 -12.88 -18.51 -1.74
C THR A 188 -14.04 -17.94 -2.56
N LEU A 189 -14.22 -16.61 -2.51
CA LEU A 189 -15.26 -15.93 -3.27
C LEU A 189 -14.65 -15.13 -4.42
N ILE A 190 -15.06 -15.44 -5.64
CA ILE A 190 -14.68 -14.69 -6.85
C ILE A 190 -15.92 -13.95 -7.33
N PHE A 191 -15.84 -12.63 -7.46
CA PHE A 191 -16.90 -11.81 -8.04
C PHE A 191 -16.72 -11.77 -9.56
N GLY A 192 -17.79 -12.11 -10.29
CA GLY A 192 -17.73 -12.30 -11.74
C GLY A 192 -17.13 -13.66 -12.13
N ASP A 193 -16.53 -13.71 -13.31
CA ASP A 193 -15.90 -14.92 -13.88
C ASP A 193 -14.44 -15.13 -13.44
N GLY A 194 -13.85 -14.16 -12.74
CA GLY A 194 -12.47 -14.21 -12.26
C GLY A 194 -11.43 -13.82 -13.32
N SER A 195 -11.86 -13.31 -14.47
CA SER A 195 -10.96 -12.84 -15.54
C SER A 195 -10.35 -11.46 -15.25
N GLN A 196 -10.92 -10.71 -14.30
CA GLN A 196 -10.34 -9.43 -13.89
C GLN A 196 -8.94 -9.64 -13.32
N SER A 197 -8.01 -8.76 -13.70
CA SER A 197 -6.60 -8.92 -13.39
C SER A 197 -5.99 -7.73 -12.67
N ARG A 198 -4.96 -8.02 -11.88
CA ARG A 198 -4.22 -7.05 -11.06
C ARG A 198 -2.73 -7.35 -11.09
N ASP A 199 -1.93 -6.33 -10.82
CA ASP A 199 -0.52 -6.44 -10.50
C ASP A 199 -0.36 -6.62 -8.98
N PHE A 200 0.17 -7.76 -8.55
CA PHE A 200 0.38 -8.09 -7.13
C PHE A 200 1.85 -7.95 -6.76
N VAL A 201 2.17 -7.04 -5.85
CA VAL A 201 3.53 -6.80 -5.37
C VAL A 201 3.68 -7.17 -3.90
N TYR A 202 4.74 -7.89 -3.57
CA TYR A 202 5.00 -8.32 -2.21
C TYR A 202 5.48 -7.17 -1.32
N VAL A 203 5.06 -7.15 -0.05
CA VAL A 203 5.30 -6.02 0.86
C VAL A 203 6.76 -5.66 1.06
N THR A 204 7.69 -6.65 1.05
CA THR A 204 9.12 -6.34 1.19
C THR A 204 9.68 -5.58 -0.01
N ASP A 205 9.20 -5.86 -1.22
CA ASP A 205 9.60 -5.10 -2.41
C ASP A 205 9.08 -3.65 -2.34
N VAL A 206 7.87 -3.44 -1.80
CA VAL A 206 7.33 -2.10 -1.55
C VAL A 206 8.17 -1.37 -0.51
N VAL A 207 8.55 -2.03 0.59
CA VAL A 207 9.46 -1.46 1.60
C VAL A 207 10.80 -1.04 0.97
N GLU A 208 11.40 -1.90 0.14
CA GLU A 208 12.65 -1.57 -0.57
C GLU A 208 12.47 -0.38 -1.52
N SER A 209 11.31 -0.22 -2.17
CA SER A 209 11.04 0.95 -3.02
C SER A 209 11.01 2.25 -2.20
N LEU A 210 10.37 2.23 -1.02
CA LEU A 210 10.34 3.37 -0.10
C LEU A 210 11.75 3.76 0.37
N LEU A 211 12.57 2.77 0.73
CA LEU A 211 13.95 3.00 1.17
C LEU A 211 14.85 3.48 0.02
N THR A 212 14.62 3.00 -1.19
CA THR A 212 15.40 3.38 -2.40
C THR A 212 15.22 4.86 -2.78
N VAL A 213 14.04 5.43 -2.57
CA VAL A 213 13.78 6.83 -2.92
C VAL A 213 14.09 7.81 -1.78
N ALA A 214 14.42 7.31 -0.57
CA ALA A 214 14.76 8.14 0.56
C ALA A 214 16.06 8.92 0.30
N GLY A 215 16.01 10.25 0.48
CA GLY A 215 17.11 11.16 0.18
C GLY A 215 17.24 11.54 -1.31
N ALA A 216 16.41 10.97 -2.19
CA ALA A 216 16.38 11.29 -3.61
C ALA A 216 15.07 12.01 -3.99
N GLY A 217 15.12 12.97 -4.86
CA GLY A 217 13.92 13.65 -5.37
C GLY A 217 13.32 12.95 -6.59
N GLY A 218 12.30 13.54 -7.19
CA GLY A 218 11.66 13.06 -8.42
C GLY A 218 10.32 12.36 -8.17
N GLY A 219 9.87 11.56 -9.14
CA GLY A 219 8.56 10.91 -9.10
C GLY A 219 7.46 11.76 -9.73
N PRO A 220 6.21 11.30 -9.74
CA PRO A 220 5.79 10.03 -9.12
C PRO A 220 6.47 8.81 -9.76
N PHE A 221 6.48 7.69 -9.02
CA PHE A 221 6.96 6.41 -9.54
C PHE A 221 5.92 5.32 -9.30
N ASN A 222 5.69 4.49 -10.31
CA ASN A 222 4.92 3.27 -10.18
C ASN A 222 5.73 2.19 -9.45
N VAL A 223 5.10 1.49 -8.53
CA VAL A 223 5.68 0.40 -7.75
C VAL A 223 4.79 -0.84 -7.85
N GLY A 224 5.23 -1.81 -8.57
CA GLY A 224 4.53 -3.06 -8.88
C GLY A 224 5.50 -4.07 -9.45
N THR A 225 4.98 -5.12 -10.04
CA THR A 225 5.77 -6.14 -10.74
C THR A 225 5.73 -5.98 -12.26
N GLY A 226 4.72 -5.25 -12.78
CA GLY A 226 4.40 -5.20 -14.20
C GLY A 226 3.73 -6.46 -14.73
N ASN A 227 3.40 -7.42 -13.86
CA ASN A 227 2.80 -8.68 -14.24
C ASN A 227 1.29 -8.66 -14.05
N ASP A 228 0.59 -9.16 -15.05
CA ASP A 228 -0.85 -9.30 -15.08
C ASP A 228 -1.25 -10.67 -14.48
N THR A 229 -2.02 -10.67 -13.40
CA THR A 229 -2.48 -11.90 -12.73
C THR A 229 -4.01 -11.82 -12.56
N THR A 230 -4.73 -12.76 -13.13
CA THR A 230 -6.18 -12.84 -12.96
C THR A 230 -6.56 -13.31 -11.55
N VAL A 231 -7.77 -12.96 -11.10
CA VAL A 231 -8.26 -13.41 -9.79
C VAL A 231 -8.40 -14.93 -9.75
N SER A 232 -8.71 -15.58 -10.88
CA SER A 232 -8.74 -17.04 -11.01
C SER A 232 -7.35 -17.66 -10.85
N GLU A 233 -6.32 -17.10 -11.50
CA GLU A 233 -4.91 -17.54 -11.33
C GLU A 233 -4.43 -17.34 -9.89
N LEU A 234 -4.76 -16.20 -9.28
CA LEU A 234 -4.46 -15.92 -7.87
C LEU A 234 -5.09 -16.98 -6.95
N HIS A 235 -6.38 -17.32 -7.18
CA HIS A 235 -7.04 -18.37 -6.40
C HIS A 235 -6.28 -19.68 -6.48
N HIS A 236 -5.93 -20.15 -7.69
CA HIS A 236 -5.19 -21.39 -7.88
C HIS A 236 -3.83 -21.36 -7.19
N ALA A 237 -3.11 -20.24 -7.28
CA ALA A 237 -1.83 -20.07 -6.58
C ALA A 237 -1.97 -20.12 -5.05
N CYS A 238 -2.99 -19.46 -4.49
CA CYS A 238 -3.29 -19.52 -3.06
C CYS A 238 -3.66 -20.95 -2.60
N ALA A 239 -4.52 -21.64 -3.37
CA ALA A 239 -4.92 -23.01 -3.08
C ALA A 239 -3.72 -23.99 -3.11
N ALA A 240 -2.83 -23.83 -4.09
CA ALA A 240 -1.62 -24.63 -4.20
C ALA A 240 -0.68 -24.42 -3.00
N VAL A 241 -0.47 -23.18 -2.56
CA VAL A 241 0.36 -22.87 -1.40
C VAL A 241 -0.26 -23.37 -0.09
N ALA A 242 -1.58 -23.30 0.03
CA ALA A 242 -2.29 -23.83 1.18
C ALA A 242 -2.37 -25.38 1.20
N GLY A 243 -2.03 -26.03 0.08
CA GLY A 243 -2.15 -27.50 -0.05
C GLY A 243 -3.59 -28.00 -0.08
N VAL A 244 -4.53 -27.15 -0.53
CA VAL A 244 -5.98 -27.43 -0.51
C VAL A 244 -6.49 -27.49 -1.95
N ALA A 245 -7.18 -28.58 -2.30
CA ALA A 245 -7.95 -28.65 -3.53
C ALA A 245 -9.35 -28.05 -3.27
N ALA A 246 -9.49 -26.75 -3.49
CA ALA A 246 -10.74 -26.03 -3.28
C ALA A 246 -11.18 -25.34 -4.56
N GLU A 247 -12.43 -25.55 -4.94
CA GLU A 247 -13.06 -24.78 -6.03
C GLU A 247 -13.57 -23.44 -5.49
N PRO A 248 -13.38 -22.34 -6.20
CA PRO A 248 -13.93 -21.05 -5.78
C PRO A 248 -15.44 -21.02 -5.95
N ARG A 249 -16.12 -20.25 -5.15
CA ARG A 249 -17.51 -19.90 -5.34
C ARG A 249 -17.61 -18.58 -6.10
N HIS A 250 -18.31 -18.58 -7.21
CA HIS A 250 -18.56 -17.38 -7.99
C HIS A 250 -19.81 -16.64 -7.49
N GLU A 251 -19.66 -15.32 -7.35
CA GLU A 251 -20.73 -14.39 -6.97
C GLU A 251 -20.96 -13.38 -8.11
N VAL A 252 -22.05 -12.62 -8.02
CA VAL A 252 -22.36 -11.58 -9.02
C VAL A 252 -21.20 -10.57 -9.09
N ALA A 253 -20.82 -10.19 -10.32
CA ALA A 253 -19.77 -9.19 -10.54
C ALA A 253 -20.10 -7.86 -9.81
N ARG A 254 -19.10 -7.26 -9.22
CA ARG A 254 -19.25 -5.95 -8.55
C ARG A 254 -19.39 -4.85 -9.60
N LEU A 255 -20.35 -3.96 -9.39
CA LEU A 255 -20.51 -2.81 -10.27
C LEU A 255 -19.33 -1.85 -10.12
N GLY A 256 -18.70 -1.45 -11.22
CA GLY A 256 -17.55 -0.56 -11.22
C GLY A 256 -16.22 -1.24 -10.88
N ASP A 257 -16.15 -2.57 -10.87
CA ASP A 257 -14.88 -3.28 -10.71
C ASP A 257 -14.05 -3.14 -12.00
N ILE A 258 -12.81 -2.65 -11.84
CA ILE A 258 -11.85 -2.48 -12.93
C ILE A 258 -11.47 -3.86 -13.47
N GLN A 259 -11.55 -4.04 -14.78
CA GLN A 259 -11.21 -5.32 -15.41
C GLN A 259 -9.69 -5.55 -15.41
N ARG A 260 -8.90 -4.52 -15.67
CA ARG A 260 -7.44 -4.65 -15.72
C ARG A 260 -6.75 -3.47 -15.01
N SER A 261 -5.83 -3.79 -14.09
CA SER A 261 -5.00 -2.79 -13.40
C SER A 261 -3.58 -3.34 -13.23
N VAL A 262 -2.69 -2.90 -14.13
CA VAL A 262 -1.26 -3.28 -14.17
C VAL A 262 -0.43 -2.03 -14.38
N LEU A 263 0.74 -1.96 -13.74
CA LEU A 263 1.61 -0.80 -13.77
C LEU A 263 2.83 -1.03 -14.67
N ASP A 264 3.20 -0.03 -15.47
CA ASP A 264 4.53 0.04 -16.06
C ASP A 264 5.52 0.60 -15.02
N VAL A 265 6.47 -0.22 -14.63
CA VAL A 265 7.49 0.08 -13.60
C VAL A 265 8.84 0.48 -14.18
N SER A 266 8.94 0.68 -15.49
CA SER A 266 10.19 0.95 -16.18
C SER A 266 10.87 2.24 -15.74
N ARG A 267 10.10 3.23 -15.28
CA ARG A 267 10.64 4.51 -14.82
C ARG A 267 11.43 4.39 -13.52
N ILE A 268 10.89 3.74 -12.50
CA ILE A 268 11.61 3.55 -11.23
C ILE A 268 12.83 2.64 -11.42
N GLU A 269 12.74 1.62 -12.27
CA GLU A 269 13.88 0.77 -12.62
C GLU A 269 15.01 1.59 -13.26
N ARG A 270 14.70 2.40 -14.26
CA ARG A 270 15.67 3.23 -14.98
C ARG A 270 16.28 4.33 -14.10
N GLU A 271 15.45 5.01 -13.28
CA GLU A 271 15.87 6.20 -12.55
C GLU A 271 16.41 5.89 -11.15
N ARG A 272 16.06 4.74 -10.57
CA ARG A 272 16.38 4.34 -9.19
C ARG A 272 17.00 2.96 -9.06
N GLY A 273 17.05 2.17 -10.13
CA GLY A 273 17.57 0.81 -10.10
C GLY A 273 16.70 -0.17 -9.29
N TRP A 274 15.47 0.24 -8.93
CA TRP A 274 14.56 -0.62 -8.18
C TRP A 274 13.74 -1.49 -9.11
N ARG A 275 13.57 -2.76 -8.71
CA ARG A 275 12.68 -3.72 -9.35
C ARG A 275 12.20 -4.72 -8.31
N ALA A 276 10.92 -5.13 -8.41
CA ALA A 276 10.38 -6.21 -7.58
C ALA A 276 11.18 -7.50 -7.77
N GLN A 277 11.53 -8.15 -6.68
CA GLN A 277 12.36 -9.37 -6.67
C GLN A 277 11.57 -10.62 -6.27
N VAL A 278 10.47 -10.45 -5.51
CA VAL A 278 9.70 -11.56 -4.97
C VAL A 278 8.65 -11.99 -5.97
N THR A 279 8.69 -13.26 -6.40
CA THR A 279 7.65 -13.83 -7.26
C THR A 279 6.33 -13.98 -6.50
N LEU A 280 5.19 -14.01 -7.21
CA LEU A 280 3.89 -14.21 -6.58
C LEU A 280 3.88 -15.48 -5.71
N GLU A 281 4.40 -16.58 -6.25
CA GLU A 281 4.44 -17.88 -5.55
C GLU A 281 5.28 -17.81 -4.25
N ASP A 282 6.46 -17.18 -4.29
CA ASP A 282 7.31 -17.03 -3.11
C ASP A 282 6.67 -16.10 -2.06
N GLY A 283 6.07 -15.01 -2.49
CA GLY A 283 5.36 -14.09 -1.60
C GLY A 283 4.15 -14.77 -0.93
N LEU A 284 3.38 -15.55 -1.69
CA LEU A 284 2.26 -16.33 -1.14
C LEU A 284 2.73 -17.37 -0.11
N ARG A 285 3.83 -18.12 -0.40
CA ARG A 285 4.42 -19.07 0.58
C ARG A 285 4.83 -18.36 1.87
N ARG A 286 5.51 -17.22 1.80
CA ARG A 286 5.93 -16.43 2.98
C ARG A 286 4.72 -15.91 3.75
N THR A 287 3.69 -15.43 3.06
CA THR A 287 2.45 -14.95 3.69
C THR A 287 1.73 -16.08 4.40
N TRP A 288 1.62 -17.25 3.75
CA TRP A 288 1.00 -18.43 4.33
C TRP A 288 1.75 -18.93 5.57
N ALA A 289 3.08 -19.05 5.50
CA ALA A 289 3.90 -19.45 6.65
C ALA A 289 3.69 -18.50 7.85
N TRP A 290 3.71 -17.19 7.61
CA TRP A 290 3.43 -16.20 8.65
C TRP A 290 2.03 -16.38 9.27
N MET A 291 1.00 -16.62 8.46
CA MET A 291 -0.36 -16.86 8.97
C MET A 291 -0.45 -18.10 9.85
N GLN A 292 0.28 -19.18 9.51
CA GLN A 292 0.31 -20.40 10.33
C GLN A 292 1.03 -20.18 11.66
N GLU A 293 2.09 -19.37 11.70
CA GLU A 293 2.80 -19.01 12.93
C GLU A 293 1.98 -18.07 13.83
N ALA A 294 1.19 -17.18 13.25
CA ALA A 294 0.37 -16.20 13.97
C ALA A 294 -0.94 -16.80 14.56
N GLN A 295 -1.36 -17.98 14.12
CA GLN A 295 -2.48 -18.72 14.69
C GLN A 295 -1.94 -19.74 15.69
N PRO A 296 -1.97 -19.46 17.03
CA PRO A 296 -1.67 -20.52 18.00
C PRO A 296 -2.72 -21.64 17.88
N ALA A 297 -2.25 -22.88 17.88
CA ALA A 297 -3.04 -24.11 17.80
C ALA A 297 -4.10 -24.20 18.92
#